data_9a7c8e5b5658f55636f7b55edef0dfc4
#
_entry.id   9a7c8e5b5658f55636f7b55edef0dfc4
#
_cell.length_a   1.000
_cell.length_b   1.000
_cell.length_c   1.000
_cell.angle_alpha   90.00
_cell.angle_beta   90.00
_cell.angle_gamma   90.00
#
_symmetry.space_group_name_H-M   'P 1'
#
loop_
_entity.id
_entity.type
_entity.pdbx_description
1 polymer ?
#
loop_
_entity_poly.entity_id
_entity_poly.type
_entity_poly.pdbx_seq_one_letter_code
_entity_poly.pdbx_strand_id
1 'polypeptide(L)'
;MKFEFSAGGVVVKKENGNNLILVSQHSQHHGWVFPKGLIGDHIKGEQKEDTAIREVEEETGAKGKIIKSLTPVEYWYVFEGEKIKKTVYYFLMDYVSGDITKHDNEMENVEWLKPDEVEDRLTYPSDKKVWQEAKKFLISNSQ
;
A
#
# COMPACT_ATOMS: atom_id res chain seq x y z
N MET A 1 -10.08 -16.96 -17.47
CA MET A 1 -9.14 -16.55 -16.42
C MET A 1 -8.44 -15.26 -16.83
N LYS A 2 -8.35 -14.33 -15.92
CA LYS A 2 -7.76 -13.03 -16.17
C LYS A 2 -6.62 -12.76 -15.18
N PHE A 3 -5.61 -12.01 -15.63
CA PHE A 3 -4.49 -11.58 -14.79
C PHE A 3 -4.57 -10.07 -14.58
N GLU A 4 -4.41 -9.63 -13.34
CA GLU A 4 -4.32 -8.21 -13.01
C GLU A 4 -3.04 -7.91 -12.27
N PHE A 5 -2.48 -6.72 -12.53
CA PHE A 5 -1.23 -6.28 -11.92
C PHE A 5 -1.45 -4.91 -11.29
N SER A 6 -1.12 -4.81 -10.01
CA SER A 6 -1.23 -3.56 -9.27
C SER A 6 0.11 -3.23 -8.62
N ALA A 7 0.27 -1.98 -8.23
CA ALA A 7 1.43 -1.54 -7.47
C ALA A 7 0.98 -0.61 -6.34
N GLY A 8 1.70 -0.65 -5.25
CA GLY A 8 1.37 0.16 -4.09
C GLY A 8 2.56 0.33 -3.16
N GLY A 9 2.30 0.86 -1.98
CA GLY A 9 3.39 1.19 -1.08
C GLY A 9 3.07 1.05 0.39
N VAL A 10 4.12 0.74 1.13
CA VAL A 10 4.16 0.82 2.58
C VAL A 10 4.96 2.08 2.90
N VAL A 11 4.27 3.14 3.28
CA VAL A 11 4.88 4.46 3.50
C VAL A 11 5.21 4.62 4.98
N VAL A 12 6.44 5.00 5.26
CA VAL A 12 6.95 5.20 6.61
C VAL A 12 7.28 6.67 6.81
N LYS A 13 6.74 7.25 7.86
CA LYS A 13 7.04 8.61 8.28
C LYS A 13 7.73 8.56 9.63
N LYS A 14 8.83 9.29 9.78
CA LYS A 14 9.48 9.42 11.09
C LYS A 14 8.98 10.68 11.78
N GLU A 15 8.52 10.50 13.01
CA GLU A 15 8.03 11.60 13.83
C GLU A 15 8.54 11.42 15.26
N ASN A 16 9.33 12.38 15.73
CA ASN A 16 9.95 12.33 17.07
C ASN A 16 10.74 11.03 17.29
N GLY A 17 11.46 10.56 16.26
CA GLY A 17 12.26 9.35 16.35
C GLY A 17 11.48 8.03 16.19
N ASN A 18 10.16 8.10 16.06
CA ASN A 18 9.30 6.93 15.90
C ASN A 18 8.84 6.77 14.46
N ASN A 19 8.72 5.53 14.02
CA ASN A 19 8.16 5.22 12.70
C ASN A 19 6.64 5.19 12.78
N LEU A 20 5.99 5.82 11.81
CA LEU A 20 4.54 5.72 11.61
C LEU A 20 4.28 5.12 10.23
N ILE A 21 3.29 4.25 10.15
CA ILE A 21 2.99 3.48 8.95
C ILE A 21 1.62 3.87 8.41
N LEU A 22 1.56 4.14 7.11
CA LEU A 22 0.33 4.61 6.45
C LEU A 22 -0.56 3.42 6.08
N VAL A 23 -1.80 3.47 6.54
CA VAL A 23 -2.83 2.49 6.18
C VAL A 23 -4.11 3.21 5.79
N SER A 24 -4.97 2.53 5.02
CA SER A 24 -6.23 3.11 4.58
C SER A 24 -7.36 2.09 4.71
N GLN A 25 -8.58 2.60 4.90
CA GLN A 25 -9.78 1.78 4.98
C GLN A 25 -10.64 2.02 3.75
N HIS A 26 -10.94 0.96 3.00
CA HIS A 26 -11.72 1.06 1.77
C HIS A 26 -13.19 1.37 2.06
N SER A 27 -13.78 2.27 1.30
CA SER A 27 -15.15 2.73 1.54
C SER A 27 -16.22 1.68 1.21
N GLN A 28 -15.91 0.70 0.37
CA GLN A 28 -16.87 -0.34 -0.01
C GLN A 28 -16.79 -1.57 0.89
N HIS A 29 -15.63 -2.23 0.94
CA HIS A 29 -15.50 -3.46 1.75
C HIS A 29 -15.06 -3.20 3.19
N HIS A 30 -14.72 -1.95 3.53
CA HIS A 30 -14.31 -1.50 4.87
C HIS A 30 -13.05 -2.16 5.41
N GLY A 31 -12.30 -2.87 4.56
CA GLY A 31 -11.03 -3.49 4.95
C GLY A 31 -9.92 -2.46 5.09
N TRP A 32 -9.03 -2.70 6.05
CA TRP A 32 -7.83 -1.90 6.22
C TRP A 32 -6.70 -2.51 5.41
N VAL A 33 -6.07 -1.71 4.57
CA VAL A 33 -5.12 -2.17 3.56
C VAL A 33 -3.96 -1.18 3.40
N PHE A 34 -2.90 -1.61 2.71
CA PHE A 34 -1.93 -0.68 2.16
C PHE A 34 -2.46 -0.14 0.84
N PRO A 35 -2.21 1.14 0.53
CA PRO A 35 -2.69 1.75 -0.72
C PRO A 35 -2.05 1.10 -1.94
N LYS A 36 -2.84 0.91 -2.99
CA LYS A 36 -2.41 0.33 -4.26
C LYS A 36 -3.41 0.63 -5.36
N GLY A 37 -3.00 0.43 -6.61
CA GLY A 37 -3.90 0.54 -7.75
C GLY A 37 -3.36 -0.16 -8.98
N LEU A 38 -4.19 -0.30 -10.00
CA LEU A 38 -3.86 -1.03 -11.23
C LEU A 38 -2.76 -0.33 -12.01
N ILE A 39 -1.78 -1.12 -12.46
CA ILE A 39 -0.69 -0.61 -13.31
C ILE A 39 -1.26 -0.25 -14.67
N GLY A 40 -0.97 0.96 -15.14
CA GLY A 40 -1.41 1.43 -16.43
C GLY A 40 -2.87 1.82 -16.51
N ASP A 41 -3.55 1.93 -15.35
CA ASP A 41 -4.96 2.25 -15.26
C ASP A 41 -5.27 3.64 -15.85
N HIS A 42 -4.51 4.64 -15.46
CA HIS A 42 -4.69 6.02 -15.92
C HIS A 42 -3.67 6.45 -16.97
N ILE A 43 -2.49 5.85 -16.95
CA ILE A 43 -1.38 6.21 -17.83
C ILE A 43 -0.87 4.96 -18.52
N LYS A 44 -1.14 4.84 -19.81
CA LYS A 44 -0.73 3.68 -20.59
C LYS A 44 0.80 3.58 -20.63
N GLY A 45 1.34 2.39 -20.33
CA GLY A 45 2.78 2.14 -20.34
C GLY A 45 3.50 2.60 -19.08
N GLU A 46 2.75 2.98 -18.05
CA GLU A 46 3.33 3.40 -16.78
C GLU A 46 4.12 2.27 -16.13
N GLN A 47 5.29 2.58 -15.58
CA GLN A 47 6.08 1.60 -14.85
C GLN A 47 5.47 1.36 -13.47
N LYS A 48 5.69 0.15 -12.93
CA LYS A 48 5.10 -0.21 -11.62
C LYS A 48 5.54 0.74 -10.50
N GLU A 49 6.78 1.23 -10.56
CA GLU A 49 7.29 2.18 -9.57
C GLU A 49 6.50 3.50 -9.60
N ASP A 50 6.23 4.00 -10.79
CA ASP A 50 5.46 5.25 -10.96
C ASP A 50 4.01 5.06 -10.58
N THR A 51 3.44 3.90 -10.91
CA THR A 51 2.08 3.54 -10.48
C THR A 51 1.99 3.53 -8.96
N ALA A 52 2.96 2.92 -8.29
CA ALA A 52 2.96 2.83 -6.83
C ALA A 52 2.96 4.22 -6.19
N ILE A 53 3.83 5.11 -6.65
CA ILE A 53 3.91 6.47 -6.11
C ILE A 53 2.61 7.24 -6.37
N ARG A 54 2.09 7.15 -7.58
CA ARG A 54 0.86 7.85 -7.96
C ARG A 54 -0.36 7.35 -7.19
N GLU A 55 -0.54 6.03 -7.12
CA GLU A 55 -1.70 5.44 -6.44
C GLU A 55 -1.68 5.71 -4.94
N VAL A 56 -0.50 5.66 -4.31
CA VAL A 56 -0.38 6.01 -2.89
C VAL A 56 -0.84 7.45 -2.67
N GLU A 57 -0.41 8.37 -3.52
CA GLU A 57 -0.79 9.77 -3.38
C GLU A 57 -2.28 9.99 -3.63
N GLU A 58 -2.85 9.36 -4.65
CA GLU A 58 -4.28 9.48 -4.94
C GLU A 58 -5.14 8.96 -3.80
N GLU A 59 -4.81 7.77 -3.29
CA GLU A 59 -5.63 7.12 -2.28
C GLU A 59 -5.45 7.71 -0.88
N THR A 60 -4.29 8.25 -0.57
CA THR A 60 -3.98 8.65 0.81
C THR A 60 -3.64 10.13 0.97
N GLY A 61 -3.29 10.82 -0.09
CA GLY A 61 -2.80 12.19 -0.03
C GLY A 61 -1.32 12.30 0.29
N ALA A 62 -0.64 11.19 0.58
CA ALA A 62 0.78 11.20 0.95
C ALA A 62 1.65 10.88 -0.26
N LYS A 63 2.73 11.64 -0.42
CA LYS A 63 3.74 11.38 -1.45
C LYS A 63 4.92 10.64 -0.81
N GLY A 64 5.28 9.49 -1.40
CA GLY A 64 6.38 8.67 -0.93
C GLY A 64 7.52 8.60 -1.92
N LYS A 65 8.69 8.27 -1.41
CA LYS A 65 9.89 7.99 -2.20
C LYS A 65 10.26 6.53 -1.98
N ILE A 66 10.42 5.78 -3.05
CA ILE A 66 10.74 4.35 -2.98
C ILE A 66 12.13 4.15 -2.38
N ILE A 67 12.20 3.28 -1.35
CA ILE A 67 13.45 2.85 -0.73
C ILE A 67 13.86 1.48 -1.28
N LYS A 68 12.92 0.53 -1.36
CA LYS A 68 13.20 -0.81 -1.85
C LYS A 68 11.93 -1.52 -2.29
N SER A 69 12.09 -2.52 -3.16
CA SER A 69 11.01 -3.43 -3.55
C SER A 69 10.77 -4.44 -2.45
N LEU A 70 9.51 -4.76 -2.20
CA LEU A 70 9.12 -5.88 -1.34
C LEU A 70 8.72 -7.06 -2.22
N THR A 71 8.63 -8.25 -1.63
CA THR A 71 8.22 -9.45 -2.37
C THR A 71 6.78 -9.29 -2.85
N PRO A 72 6.50 -9.48 -4.15
CA PRO A 72 5.12 -9.38 -4.64
C PRO A 72 4.22 -10.40 -3.97
N VAL A 73 2.95 -10.02 -3.79
CA VAL A 73 1.94 -10.93 -3.28
C VAL A 73 0.95 -11.27 -4.39
N GLU A 74 0.45 -12.51 -4.37
CA GLU A 74 -0.51 -12.98 -5.36
C GLU A 74 -1.72 -13.55 -4.64
N TYR A 75 -2.90 -13.30 -5.19
CA TYR A 75 -4.13 -13.92 -4.70
C TYR A 75 -5.16 -14.03 -5.82
N TRP A 76 -6.14 -14.91 -5.59
CA TRP A 76 -7.20 -15.17 -6.55
C TRP A 76 -8.51 -14.59 -6.02
N TYR A 77 -9.33 -14.09 -6.93
CA TYR A 77 -10.70 -13.71 -6.60
C TYR A 77 -11.59 -13.89 -7.84
N VAL A 78 -12.91 -13.85 -7.61
CA VAL A 78 -13.90 -13.97 -8.69
C VAL A 78 -14.65 -12.65 -8.78
N PHE A 79 -14.72 -12.11 -9.99
CA PHE A 79 -15.47 -10.88 -10.24
C PHE A 79 -16.33 -11.11 -11.49
N GLU A 80 -17.63 -10.91 -11.35
CA GLU A 80 -18.61 -11.12 -12.44
C GLU A 80 -18.46 -12.47 -13.12
N GLY A 81 -18.28 -13.52 -12.31
CA GLY A 81 -18.14 -14.89 -12.80
C GLY A 81 -16.78 -15.25 -13.37
N GLU A 82 -15.87 -14.29 -13.47
CA GLU A 82 -14.53 -14.54 -14.02
C GLU A 82 -13.50 -14.68 -12.90
N LYS A 83 -12.67 -15.73 -13.02
CA LYS A 83 -11.58 -15.97 -12.08
C LYS A 83 -10.41 -15.07 -12.42
N ILE A 84 -9.94 -14.32 -11.44
CA ILE A 84 -8.86 -13.33 -11.61
C ILE A 84 -7.70 -13.69 -10.69
N LYS A 85 -6.49 -13.72 -11.26
CA LYS A 85 -5.26 -13.81 -10.49
C LYS A 85 -4.64 -12.42 -10.42
N LYS A 86 -4.52 -11.90 -9.19
CA LYS A 86 -3.97 -10.58 -8.97
C LYS A 86 -2.57 -10.66 -8.37
N THR A 87 -1.64 -9.92 -8.97
CA THR A 87 -0.29 -9.75 -8.44
C THR A 87 -0.14 -8.29 -8.02
N VAL A 88 0.34 -8.05 -6.81
CA VAL A 88 0.57 -6.70 -6.31
C VAL A 88 2.05 -6.53 -5.99
N TYR A 89 2.65 -5.51 -6.59
CA TYR A 89 4.04 -5.11 -6.34
C TYR A 89 4.02 -3.99 -5.30
N TYR A 90 4.50 -4.27 -4.10
CA TYR A 90 4.60 -3.28 -3.05
C TYR A 90 6.03 -2.79 -2.91
N PHE A 91 6.16 -1.51 -2.59
CA PHE A 91 7.44 -0.85 -2.35
C PHE A 91 7.43 -0.23 -0.97
N LEU A 92 8.55 -0.37 -0.26
CA LEU A 92 8.75 0.38 0.97
C LEU A 92 9.12 1.81 0.58
N MET A 93 8.46 2.80 1.17
CA MET A 93 8.63 4.21 0.82
C MET A 93 8.88 5.07 2.05
N ASP A 94 9.70 6.11 1.87
CA ASP A 94 9.81 7.19 2.85
C ASP A 94 8.77 8.26 2.52
N TYR A 95 8.09 8.75 3.54
CA TYR A 95 7.19 9.89 3.39
C TYR A 95 7.98 11.14 3.01
N VAL A 96 7.53 11.85 1.98
CA VAL A 96 8.16 13.08 1.51
C VAL A 96 7.31 14.29 1.86
N SER A 97 6.03 14.23 1.55
CA SER A 97 5.11 15.37 1.70
C SER A 97 3.67 14.90 1.56
N GLY A 98 2.74 15.82 1.73
CA GLY A 98 1.33 15.56 1.48
C GLY A 98 0.49 15.57 2.75
N ASP A 99 -0.81 15.56 2.55
CA ASP A 99 -1.82 15.72 3.60
C ASP A 99 -2.84 14.57 3.47
N ILE A 100 -2.89 13.69 4.47
CA ILE A 100 -3.78 12.51 4.42
C ILE A 100 -5.26 12.88 4.54
N THR A 101 -5.59 14.12 4.89
CA THR A 101 -6.99 14.55 4.84
C THR A 101 -7.48 14.75 3.41
N LYS A 102 -6.56 14.76 2.43
CA LYS A 102 -6.87 14.96 1.01
C LYS A 102 -6.88 13.66 0.22
N HIS A 103 -7.23 12.55 0.87
CA HIS A 103 -7.39 11.27 0.20
C HIS A 103 -8.63 11.29 -0.71
N ASP A 104 -8.69 10.38 -1.69
CA ASP A 104 -9.84 10.29 -2.58
C ASP A 104 -11.04 9.60 -1.91
N ASN A 105 -12.13 9.45 -2.68
CA ASN A 105 -13.38 8.87 -2.17
C ASN A 105 -13.38 7.34 -2.11
N GLU A 106 -12.37 6.68 -2.64
CA GLU A 106 -12.25 5.23 -2.51
C GLU A 106 -11.96 4.82 -1.07
N MET A 107 -11.32 5.71 -0.30
CA MET A 107 -10.97 5.45 1.09
C MET A 107 -11.87 6.26 2.02
N GLU A 108 -12.41 5.61 3.03
CA GLU A 108 -13.19 6.32 4.05
C GLU A 108 -12.33 6.81 5.22
N ASN A 109 -11.20 6.14 5.47
CA ASN A 109 -10.23 6.55 6.49
C ASN A 109 -8.81 6.32 6.02
N VAL A 110 -7.92 7.22 6.42
CA VAL A 110 -6.47 7.09 6.21
C VAL A 110 -5.80 7.46 7.53
N GLU A 111 -4.90 6.61 8.01
CA GLU A 111 -4.27 6.81 9.32
C GLU A 111 -2.78 6.48 9.29
N TRP A 112 -2.04 7.17 10.16
CA TRP A 112 -0.66 6.81 10.49
C TRP A 112 -0.69 5.97 11.76
N LEU A 113 -0.16 4.75 11.69
CA LEU A 113 -0.15 3.83 12.81
C LEU A 113 1.27 3.59 13.33
N LYS A 114 1.38 3.30 14.63
CA LYS A 114 2.62 2.81 15.20
C LYS A 114 2.88 1.38 14.68
N PRO A 115 4.16 0.96 14.57
CA PRO A 115 4.46 -0.37 14.05
C PRO A 115 3.76 -1.52 14.77
N ASP A 116 3.57 -1.42 16.08
CA ASP A 116 2.92 -2.47 16.87
C ASP A 116 1.40 -2.53 16.69
N GLU A 117 0.82 -1.54 16.01
CA GLU A 117 -0.62 -1.50 15.74
C GLU A 117 -0.99 -2.02 14.34
N VAL A 118 0.00 -2.15 13.45
CA VAL A 118 -0.26 -2.38 12.02
C VAL A 118 -0.85 -3.75 11.75
N GLU A 119 -0.24 -4.81 12.28
CA GLU A 119 -0.68 -6.18 11.95
C GLU A 119 -2.12 -6.45 12.37
N ASP A 120 -2.49 -6.01 13.57
CA ASP A 120 -3.86 -6.21 14.06
C ASP A 120 -4.88 -5.39 13.29
N ARG A 121 -4.48 -4.23 12.79
CA ARG A 121 -5.38 -3.38 12.02
C ARG A 121 -5.63 -3.93 10.61
N LEU A 122 -4.61 -4.43 9.94
CA LEU A 122 -4.76 -4.94 8.58
C LEU A 122 -5.75 -6.09 8.51
N THR A 123 -6.65 -6.03 7.54
CA THR A 123 -7.75 -7.00 7.42
C THR A 123 -7.34 -8.29 6.73
N TYR A 124 -6.47 -8.21 5.71
CA TYR A 124 -6.21 -9.34 4.82
C TYR A 124 -4.84 -9.97 5.03
N PRO A 125 -4.74 -11.31 4.91
CA PRO A 125 -3.46 -12.01 5.07
C PRO A 125 -2.37 -11.51 4.12
N SER A 126 -2.73 -11.12 2.89
CA SER A 126 -1.75 -10.62 1.91
C SER A 126 -1.08 -9.34 2.39
N ASP A 127 -1.85 -8.40 2.96
CA ASP A 127 -1.28 -7.17 3.51
C ASP A 127 -0.43 -7.45 4.74
N LYS A 128 -0.88 -8.38 5.59
CA LYS A 128 -0.10 -8.75 6.78
C LYS A 128 1.25 -9.35 6.41
N LYS A 129 1.29 -10.13 5.34
CA LYS A 129 2.54 -10.72 4.84
C LYS A 129 3.51 -9.64 4.36
N VAL A 130 3.00 -8.66 3.64
CA VAL A 130 3.80 -7.51 3.18
C VAL A 130 4.35 -6.74 4.39
N TRP A 131 3.52 -6.51 5.40
CA TRP A 131 3.95 -5.81 6.60
C TRP A 131 5.06 -6.56 7.33
N GLN A 132 4.97 -7.88 7.43
CA GLN A 132 6.01 -8.65 8.11
C GLN A 132 7.38 -8.48 7.46
N GLU A 133 7.44 -8.45 6.13
CA GLU A 133 8.69 -8.19 5.42
C GLU A 133 9.19 -6.77 5.64
N ALA A 134 8.30 -5.79 5.50
CA ALA A 134 8.63 -4.38 5.72
C ALA A 134 9.12 -4.14 7.15
N LYS A 135 8.45 -4.75 8.12
CA LYS A 135 8.79 -4.62 9.53
C LYS A 135 10.20 -5.12 9.82
N LYS A 136 10.58 -6.28 9.25
CA LYS A 136 11.93 -6.84 9.41
C LYS A 136 12.98 -5.88 8.89
N PHE A 137 12.75 -5.29 7.72
CA PHE A 137 13.67 -4.32 7.15
C PHE A 137 13.81 -3.08 8.03
N LEU A 138 12.69 -2.56 8.55
CA LEU A 138 12.72 -1.38 9.41
C LEU A 138 13.45 -1.64 10.72
N ILE A 139 13.27 -2.80 11.33
CA ILE A 139 13.98 -3.18 12.56
C ILE A 139 15.47 -3.31 12.30
N SER A 140 15.86 -3.97 11.19
CA SER A 140 17.26 -4.17 10.84
C SER A 140 18.00 -2.87 10.58
N ASN A 141 17.32 -1.84 10.10
CA ASN A 141 17.92 -0.57 9.70
C ASN A 141 17.76 0.55 10.72
N SER A 142 17.11 0.29 11.86
CA SER A 142 16.90 1.31 12.89
C SER A 142 17.97 1.29 13.98
N GLN A 143 19.01 0.48 13.80
CA GLN A 143 20.10 0.37 14.77
C GLN A 143 21.28 1.26 14.39
#